data_22fa0219a2d407d5f943369be4d776c8
#
_entry.id   22fa0219a2d407d5f943369be4d776c8
#
_cell.length_a   1.000
_cell.length_b   1.000
_cell.length_c   1.000
_cell.angle_alpha   90.00
_cell.angle_beta   90.00
_cell.angle_gamma   90.00
#
_symmetry.space_group_name_H-M   'P 1'
#
loop_
_entity.id
_entity.type
_entity.pdbx_description
1 polymer ?
#
loop_
_entity_poly.entity_id
_entity_poly.type
_entity_poly.pdbx_seq_one_letter_code
_entity_poly.pdbx_strand_id
1 'polypeptide(L)'
;SKPTVVRFCRSMGYDGLADFKLKLAGSVSEGVPFIHRSVDADDKTGDVLVKVVDNAVAAFLQYRNAASTVAIERAAEAITSTWKAGKRIEFYGAGNSGFVAQDAQHKFFRLGVTSIATSDGHIQVMSATLLGPGDCAVIISNSGRTRDLMDAADIARKNGAVTIAITASSSPLASTCNIHLAADHPEGYDRYSPMVSRLMHLLVIDVLATCVALRIGPSLQPVLQQIKDNLRAKRYT
;
A
#
# COMPACT_ATOMS: atom_id res chain seq x y z
N SER A 1 7.54 -5.13 -36.74
CA SER A 1 8.56 -5.87 -37.51
C SER A 1 9.92 -5.76 -36.82
N LYS A 2 10.87 -6.69 -37.09
CA LYS A 2 12.25 -6.62 -36.54
C LYS A 2 12.93 -5.25 -36.77
N PRO A 3 12.82 -4.60 -37.95
CA PRO A 3 13.41 -3.27 -38.17
C PRO A 3 12.83 -2.16 -37.28
N THR A 4 11.56 -2.24 -36.90
CA THR A 4 10.91 -1.26 -36.02
C THR A 4 11.45 -1.36 -34.59
N VAL A 5 11.66 -2.59 -34.11
CA VAL A 5 12.23 -2.84 -32.77
C VAL A 5 13.67 -2.35 -32.68
N VAL A 6 14.48 -2.57 -33.73
CA VAL A 6 15.86 -2.08 -33.77
C VAL A 6 15.94 -0.56 -33.79
N ARG A 7 15.07 0.11 -34.56
CA ARG A 7 14.96 1.58 -34.55
C ARG A 7 14.55 2.12 -33.19
N PHE A 8 13.59 1.50 -32.54
CA PHE A 8 13.18 1.85 -31.18
C PHE A 8 14.35 1.72 -30.20
N CYS A 9 15.09 0.61 -30.20
CA CYS A 9 16.24 0.44 -29.33
C CYS A 9 17.31 1.54 -29.58
N ARG A 10 17.55 1.90 -30.83
CA ARG A 10 18.50 2.95 -31.19
C ARG A 10 18.02 4.35 -30.76
N SER A 11 16.73 4.65 -30.88
CA SER A 11 16.17 5.92 -30.41
C SER A 11 16.24 6.06 -28.88
N MET A 12 16.36 4.95 -28.16
CA MET A 12 16.55 4.89 -26.71
C MET A 12 18.03 4.88 -26.28
N GLY A 13 18.97 5.08 -27.25
CA GLY A 13 20.40 5.17 -26.98
C GLY A 13 21.15 3.84 -26.91
N TYR A 14 20.53 2.74 -27.37
CA TYR A 14 21.16 1.42 -27.43
C TYR A 14 21.66 1.11 -28.86
N ASP A 15 22.76 0.37 -28.99
CA ASP A 15 23.35 0.00 -30.32
C ASP A 15 22.41 -0.91 -31.13
N GLY A 16 21.46 -1.55 -30.50
CA GLY A 16 20.46 -2.40 -31.13
C GLY A 16 19.72 -3.28 -30.12
N LEU A 17 18.93 -4.25 -30.63
CA LEU A 17 18.13 -5.14 -29.78
C LEU A 17 18.97 -6.04 -28.88
N ALA A 18 20.16 -6.46 -29.33
CA ALA A 18 21.06 -7.29 -28.52
C ALA A 18 21.64 -6.51 -27.35
N ASP A 19 22.11 -5.28 -27.58
CA ASP A 19 22.63 -4.37 -26.57
C ASP A 19 21.52 -3.97 -25.59
N PHE A 20 20.33 -3.65 -26.09
CA PHE A 20 19.14 -3.39 -25.25
C PHE A 20 18.83 -4.58 -24.33
N LYS A 21 18.79 -5.81 -24.90
CA LYS A 21 18.54 -7.02 -24.09
C LYS A 21 19.64 -7.29 -23.07
N LEU A 22 20.92 -7.06 -23.44
CA LEU A 22 22.05 -7.27 -22.55
C LEU A 22 22.03 -6.28 -21.39
N LYS A 23 21.81 -4.99 -21.67
CA LYS A 23 21.69 -3.94 -20.64
C LYS A 23 20.42 -4.10 -19.80
N LEU A 24 19.33 -4.55 -20.42
CA LEU A 24 18.11 -4.89 -19.68
C LEU A 24 18.32 -6.11 -18.77
N ALA A 25 19.04 -7.14 -19.22
CA ALA A 25 19.38 -8.30 -18.40
C ALA A 25 20.38 -7.94 -17.29
N GLY A 26 21.38 -7.10 -17.59
CA GLY A 26 22.34 -6.56 -16.59
C GLY A 26 21.64 -5.70 -15.54
N SER A 27 20.70 -4.84 -15.94
CA SER A 27 19.90 -4.04 -14.99
C SER A 27 18.99 -4.89 -14.08
N VAL A 28 18.77 -6.15 -14.44
CA VAL A 28 17.98 -7.11 -13.63
C VAL A 28 18.85 -7.86 -12.62
N SER A 29 20.21 -7.90 -12.78
CA SER A 29 21.04 -8.83 -12.01
C SER A 29 22.01 -8.23 -10.98
N GLU A 30 22.30 -6.92 -10.97
CA GLU A 30 23.39 -6.39 -10.13
C GLU A 30 23.09 -5.05 -9.42
N GLY A 31 21.95 -4.95 -8.72
CA GLY A 31 21.80 -3.90 -7.71
C GLY A 31 22.50 -4.29 -6.40
N VAL A 32 22.86 -3.34 -5.54
CA VAL A 32 23.33 -3.64 -4.18
C VAL A 32 22.29 -4.54 -3.55
N PRO A 33 22.57 -5.85 -3.34
CA PRO A 33 21.52 -6.87 -3.14
C PRO A 33 20.68 -6.64 -1.90
N PHE A 34 21.11 -5.73 -1.02
CA PHE A 34 20.55 -5.53 0.31
C PHE A 34 19.72 -4.25 0.46
N ILE A 35 19.80 -3.27 -0.44
CA ILE A 35 19.21 -1.96 -0.21
C ILE A 35 18.22 -1.56 -1.31
N HIS A 36 18.61 -1.58 -2.59
CA HIS A 36 17.78 -1.13 -3.70
C HIS A 36 18.11 -1.84 -5.00
N ARG A 37 17.11 -2.23 -5.80
CA ARG A 37 17.29 -3.05 -7.00
C ARG A 37 18.03 -2.34 -8.13
N SER A 38 17.95 -1.02 -8.18
CA SER A 38 18.51 -0.19 -9.24
C SER A 38 19.79 0.54 -8.83
N VAL A 39 20.27 0.35 -7.59
CA VAL A 39 21.48 1.01 -7.08
C VAL A 39 22.67 0.07 -7.18
N ASP A 40 23.73 0.53 -7.82
CA ASP A 40 24.97 -0.18 -8.00
C ASP A 40 26.00 0.20 -6.93
N ALA A 41 27.01 -0.64 -6.70
CA ALA A 41 27.98 -0.45 -5.62
C ALA A 41 28.88 0.78 -5.82
N ASP A 42 29.05 1.24 -7.06
CA ASP A 42 29.87 2.38 -7.49
C ASP A 42 29.05 3.66 -7.71
N ASP A 43 27.72 3.63 -7.48
CA ASP A 43 26.86 4.80 -7.60
C ASP A 43 27.27 5.90 -6.64
N LYS A 44 27.34 7.13 -7.15
CA LYS A 44 27.51 8.32 -6.33
C LYS A 44 26.17 8.74 -5.70
N THR A 45 26.22 9.55 -4.67
CA THR A 45 25.01 10.02 -3.96
C THR A 45 23.96 10.60 -4.90
N GLY A 46 24.38 11.33 -5.95
CA GLY A 46 23.45 11.89 -6.94
C GLY A 46 22.75 10.80 -7.75
N ASP A 47 23.45 9.74 -8.13
CA ASP A 47 22.89 8.61 -8.90
C ASP A 47 21.91 7.83 -8.03
N VAL A 48 22.26 7.58 -6.76
CA VAL A 48 21.37 6.94 -5.77
C VAL A 48 20.08 7.74 -5.60
N LEU A 49 20.17 9.08 -5.42
CA LEU A 49 18.99 9.94 -5.29
C LEU A 49 18.05 9.79 -6.49
N VAL A 50 18.60 9.92 -7.71
CA VAL A 50 17.80 9.81 -8.94
C VAL A 50 17.18 8.42 -9.06
N LYS A 51 17.96 7.35 -8.90
CA LYS A 51 17.48 5.96 -9.03
C LYS A 51 16.37 5.62 -8.01
N VAL A 52 16.52 6.06 -6.76
CA VAL A 52 15.52 5.79 -5.69
C VAL A 52 14.22 6.54 -5.99
N VAL A 53 14.30 7.82 -6.37
CA VAL A 53 13.12 8.63 -6.69
C VAL A 53 12.42 8.11 -7.93
N ASP A 54 13.16 7.87 -9.02
CA ASP A 54 12.58 7.42 -10.30
C ASP A 54 11.89 6.08 -10.16
N ASN A 55 12.44 5.16 -9.36
CA ASN A 55 11.82 3.87 -9.09
C ASN A 55 10.49 4.02 -8.34
N ALA A 56 10.42 4.91 -7.35
CA ALA A 56 9.18 5.20 -6.64
C ALA A 56 8.14 5.85 -7.56
N VAL A 57 8.55 6.83 -8.37
CA VAL A 57 7.68 7.50 -9.36
C VAL A 57 7.13 6.50 -10.37
N ALA A 58 7.98 5.62 -10.91
CA ALA A 58 7.57 4.59 -11.87
C ALA A 58 6.52 3.65 -11.26
N ALA A 59 6.73 3.22 -10.00
CA ALA A 59 5.78 2.37 -9.29
C ALA A 59 4.44 3.07 -9.06
N PHE A 60 4.43 4.35 -8.70
CA PHE A 60 3.21 5.12 -8.51
C PHE A 60 2.43 5.34 -9.80
N LEU A 61 3.13 5.59 -10.92
CA LEU A 61 2.51 5.71 -12.23
C LEU A 61 1.91 4.37 -12.69
N GLN A 62 2.61 3.26 -12.46
CA GLN A 62 2.10 1.93 -12.72
C GLN A 62 0.82 1.64 -11.92
N TYR A 63 0.83 1.92 -10.62
CA TYR A 63 -0.36 1.78 -9.76
C TYR A 63 -1.52 2.63 -10.27
N ARG A 64 -1.29 3.92 -10.56
CA ARG A 64 -2.33 4.83 -11.08
C ARG A 64 -3.02 4.27 -12.32
N ASN A 65 -2.25 3.63 -13.22
CA ASN A 65 -2.77 3.10 -14.49
C ASN A 65 -3.47 1.74 -14.33
N ALA A 66 -3.12 0.97 -13.30
CA ALA A 66 -3.64 -0.39 -13.09
C ALA A 66 -4.71 -0.49 -11.98
N ALA A 67 -4.80 0.50 -11.10
CA ALA A 67 -5.69 0.47 -9.95
C ALA A 67 -7.17 0.37 -10.36
N SER A 68 -7.89 -0.54 -9.72
CA SER A 68 -9.32 -0.70 -9.91
C SER A 68 -10.11 0.36 -9.13
N THR A 69 -10.64 1.35 -9.83
CA THR A 69 -11.51 2.38 -9.22
C THR A 69 -12.74 1.76 -8.55
N VAL A 70 -13.29 0.69 -9.12
CA VAL A 70 -14.43 -0.05 -8.54
C VAL A 70 -14.06 -0.70 -7.20
N ALA A 71 -12.88 -1.29 -7.09
CA ALA A 71 -12.41 -1.87 -5.83
C ALA A 71 -12.18 -0.80 -4.75
N ILE A 72 -11.58 0.33 -5.13
CA ILE A 72 -11.36 1.49 -4.25
C ILE A 72 -12.72 2.04 -3.76
N GLU A 73 -13.68 2.19 -4.67
CA GLU A 73 -15.04 2.63 -4.37
C GLU A 73 -15.71 1.73 -3.33
N ARG A 74 -15.68 0.41 -3.56
CA ARG A 74 -16.24 -0.60 -2.64
C ARG A 74 -15.55 -0.57 -1.27
N ALA A 75 -14.24 -0.41 -1.23
CA ALA A 75 -13.48 -0.33 0.02
C ALA A 75 -13.84 0.93 0.81
N ALA A 76 -13.90 2.09 0.13
CA ALA A 76 -14.26 3.35 0.76
C ALA A 76 -15.71 3.32 1.28
N GLU A 77 -16.63 2.72 0.54
CA GLU A 77 -18.02 2.55 0.97
C GLU A 77 -18.10 1.63 2.19
N ALA A 78 -17.41 0.49 2.20
CA ALA A 78 -17.40 -0.43 3.33
C ALA A 78 -16.93 0.27 4.63
N ILE A 79 -15.79 1.00 4.55
CA ILE A 79 -15.26 1.75 5.70
C ILE A 79 -16.23 2.84 6.16
N THR A 80 -16.82 3.60 5.21
CA THR A 80 -17.75 4.68 5.54
C THR A 80 -19.02 4.15 6.19
N SER A 81 -19.57 3.05 5.69
CA SER A 81 -20.78 2.40 6.24
C SER A 81 -20.51 1.83 7.64
N THR A 82 -19.36 1.17 7.83
CA THR A 82 -18.92 0.68 9.14
C THR A 82 -18.81 1.83 10.15
N TRP A 83 -18.16 2.93 9.77
CA TRP A 83 -18.04 4.12 10.62
C TRP A 83 -19.40 4.72 10.98
N LYS A 84 -20.28 4.93 10.00
CA LYS A 84 -21.63 5.48 10.23
C LYS A 84 -22.46 4.60 11.15
N ALA A 85 -22.26 3.30 11.11
CA ALA A 85 -22.93 2.34 11.98
C ALA A 85 -22.31 2.25 13.39
N GLY A 86 -21.27 3.03 13.71
CA GLY A 86 -20.56 2.98 14.99
C GLY A 86 -19.85 1.64 15.23
N LYS A 87 -19.50 0.92 14.17
CA LYS A 87 -18.87 -0.38 14.19
C LYS A 87 -17.34 -0.27 14.17
N ARG A 88 -16.64 -1.40 14.40
CA ARG A 88 -15.19 -1.46 14.52
C ARG A 88 -14.53 -1.42 13.15
N ILE A 89 -13.47 -0.63 13.05
CA ILE A 89 -12.56 -0.60 11.89
C ILE A 89 -11.17 -0.91 12.41
N GLU A 90 -10.55 -1.93 11.84
CA GLU A 90 -9.22 -2.36 12.25
C GLU A 90 -8.26 -2.46 11.07
N PHE A 91 -6.99 -2.08 11.30
CA PHE A 91 -5.90 -2.16 10.34
C PHE A 91 -4.87 -3.17 10.84
N TYR A 92 -4.59 -4.20 10.04
CA TYR A 92 -3.62 -5.24 10.37
C TYR A 92 -2.44 -5.20 9.41
N GLY A 93 -1.24 -5.33 9.94
CA GLY A 93 -0.01 -5.45 9.17
C GLY A 93 1.10 -6.01 10.03
N ALA A 94 2.12 -6.61 9.43
CA ALA A 94 3.29 -7.12 10.14
C ALA A 94 4.57 -6.45 9.58
N GLY A 95 5.59 -6.25 10.41
CA GLY A 95 6.83 -5.59 10.02
C GLY A 95 6.59 -4.21 9.39
N ASN A 96 7.10 -3.97 8.18
CA ASN A 96 6.90 -2.70 7.46
C ASN A 96 5.41 -2.41 7.16
N SER A 97 4.60 -3.44 6.93
CA SER A 97 3.16 -3.26 6.76
C SER A 97 2.46 -2.87 8.06
N GLY A 98 3.04 -3.18 9.22
CA GLY A 98 2.56 -2.71 10.52
C GLY A 98 2.69 -1.20 10.67
N PHE A 99 3.78 -0.59 10.17
CA PHE A 99 3.91 0.88 10.13
C PHE A 99 2.87 1.52 9.21
N VAL A 100 2.55 0.87 8.07
CA VAL A 100 1.48 1.35 7.18
C VAL A 100 0.11 1.25 7.86
N ALA A 101 -0.15 0.19 8.62
CA ALA A 101 -1.39 0.04 9.38
C ALA A 101 -1.55 1.15 10.44
N GLN A 102 -0.45 1.50 11.13
CA GLN A 102 -0.43 2.62 12.09
C GLN A 102 -0.64 3.97 11.41
N ASP A 103 -0.01 4.21 10.25
CA ASP A 103 -0.24 5.42 9.45
C ASP A 103 -1.70 5.50 8.98
N ALA A 104 -2.28 4.39 8.54
CA ALA A 104 -3.70 4.32 8.19
C ALA A 104 -4.57 4.71 9.38
N GLN A 105 -4.39 4.10 10.54
CA GLN A 105 -5.12 4.44 11.76
C GLN A 105 -5.00 5.95 12.08
N HIS A 106 -3.80 6.53 12.01
CA HIS A 106 -3.59 7.95 12.25
C HIS A 106 -4.33 8.83 11.23
N LYS A 107 -4.33 8.48 9.94
CA LYS A 107 -5.05 9.23 8.89
C LYS A 107 -6.57 9.18 9.12
N PHE A 108 -7.12 8.00 9.38
CA PHE A 108 -8.54 7.82 9.64
C PHE A 108 -8.98 8.49 10.95
N PHE A 109 -8.14 8.44 12.00
CA PHE A 109 -8.37 9.20 13.24
C PHE A 109 -8.57 10.70 12.98
N ARG A 110 -7.74 11.30 12.11
CA ARG A 110 -7.88 12.72 11.75
C ARG A 110 -9.20 13.03 11.02
N LEU A 111 -9.81 12.04 10.39
CA LEU A 111 -11.13 12.16 9.77
C LEU A 111 -12.28 11.92 10.76
N GLY A 112 -11.99 11.73 12.05
CA GLY A 112 -12.99 11.38 13.07
C GLY A 112 -13.45 9.92 12.98
N VAL A 113 -12.73 9.08 12.26
CA VAL A 113 -13.00 7.66 12.13
C VAL A 113 -12.26 6.90 13.22
N THR A 114 -12.99 6.38 14.19
CA THR A 114 -12.40 5.55 15.26
C THR A 114 -11.93 4.23 14.69
N SER A 115 -10.65 3.94 14.84
CA SER A 115 -10.05 2.71 14.32
C SER A 115 -8.87 2.26 15.17
N ILE A 116 -8.48 1.00 15.05
CA ILE A 116 -7.36 0.38 15.76
C ILE A 116 -6.36 -0.13 14.72
N ALA A 117 -5.06 0.00 15.01
CA ALA A 117 -4.00 -0.63 14.22
C ALA A 117 -3.23 -1.64 15.07
N THR A 118 -2.97 -2.81 14.53
CA THR A 118 -2.27 -3.89 15.22
C THR A 118 -1.21 -4.52 14.32
N SER A 119 0.01 -4.66 14.87
CA SER A 119 1.15 -5.28 14.17
C SER A 119 1.61 -6.61 14.79
N ASP A 120 1.06 -6.98 15.94
CA ASP A 120 1.31 -8.24 16.62
C ASP A 120 0.33 -9.32 16.15
N GLY A 121 0.84 -10.46 15.69
CA GLY A 121 0.03 -11.54 15.11
C GLY A 121 -0.95 -12.18 16.08
N HIS A 122 -0.57 -12.33 17.36
CA HIS A 122 -1.47 -12.85 18.38
C HIS A 122 -2.65 -11.92 18.65
N ILE A 123 -2.36 -10.62 18.79
CA ILE A 123 -3.41 -9.62 18.99
C ILE A 123 -4.30 -9.53 17.76
N GLN A 124 -3.75 -9.63 16.54
CA GLN A 124 -4.53 -9.64 15.29
C GLN A 124 -5.56 -10.77 15.28
N VAL A 125 -5.14 -11.99 15.60
CA VAL A 125 -6.03 -13.16 15.66
C VAL A 125 -7.09 -13.00 16.77
N MET A 126 -6.69 -12.54 17.96
CA MET A 126 -7.62 -12.27 19.05
C MET A 126 -8.65 -11.20 18.66
N SER A 127 -8.20 -10.10 18.06
CA SER A 127 -9.08 -9.01 17.64
C SER A 127 -10.02 -9.44 16.51
N ALA A 128 -9.51 -10.16 15.50
CA ALA A 128 -10.30 -10.73 14.41
C ALA A 128 -11.42 -11.67 14.91
N THR A 129 -11.15 -12.39 16.01
CA THR A 129 -12.16 -13.27 16.65
C THR A 129 -13.33 -12.47 17.24
N LEU A 130 -13.10 -11.22 17.63
CA LEU A 130 -14.10 -10.35 18.22
C LEU A 130 -14.84 -9.49 17.19
N LEU A 131 -14.43 -9.52 15.91
CA LEU A 131 -15.15 -8.84 14.83
C LEU A 131 -16.38 -9.64 14.42
N GLY A 132 -17.39 -8.93 13.91
CA GLY A 132 -18.64 -9.53 13.47
C GLY A 132 -19.31 -8.73 12.35
N PRO A 133 -20.60 -9.03 12.05
CA PRO A 133 -21.33 -8.34 11.00
C PRO A 133 -21.37 -6.82 11.20
N GLY A 134 -21.02 -6.09 10.14
CA GLY A 134 -20.94 -4.63 10.15
C GLY A 134 -19.55 -4.08 10.51
N ASP A 135 -18.65 -4.88 11.08
CA ASP A 135 -17.25 -4.51 11.32
C ASP A 135 -16.42 -4.61 10.03
N CYS A 136 -15.27 -3.93 10.01
CA CYS A 136 -14.36 -3.92 8.86
C CYS A 136 -12.91 -4.13 9.31
N ALA A 137 -12.21 -5.06 8.64
CA ALA A 137 -10.77 -5.26 8.81
C ALA A 137 -10.03 -4.96 7.49
N VAL A 138 -9.02 -4.10 7.55
CA VAL A 138 -8.12 -3.79 6.43
C VAL A 138 -6.78 -4.47 6.70
N ILE A 139 -6.41 -5.43 5.87
CA ILE A 139 -5.23 -6.26 6.04
C ILE A 139 -4.18 -5.86 5.00
N ILE A 140 -3.00 -5.45 5.47
CA ILE A 140 -1.92 -4.92 4.64
C ILE A 140 -0.76 -5.91 4.65
N SER A 141 -0.39 -6.40 3.47
CA SER A 141 0.71 -7.35 3.33
C SER A 141 1.32 -7.28 1.93
N ASN A 142 2.61 -7.03 1.81
CA ASN A 142 3.25 -7.01 0.50
C ASN A 142 3.15 -8.36 -0.21
N SER A 143 3.52 -9.45 0.47
CA SER A 143 3.46 -10.80 -0.08
C SER A 143 2.06 -11.40 -0.11
N GLY A 144 1.18 -10.96 0.80
CA GLY A 144 -0.10 -11.60 1.08
C GLY A 144 0.02 -13.07 1.50
N ARG A 145 1.17 -13.47 2.08
CA ARG A 145 1.50 -14.83 2.49
C ARG A 145 1.88 -14.95 3.97
N THR A 146 1.87 -13.86 4.71
CA THR A 146 2.14 -13.86 6.15
C THR A 146 1.04 -14.65 6.86
N ARG A 147 1.41 -15.71 7.57
CA ARG A 147 0.47 -16.67 8.16
C ARG A 147 -0.50 -16.00 9.12
N ASP A 148 0.00 -15.22 10.07
CA ASP A 148 -0.84 -14.55 11.08
C ASP A 148 -1.89 -13.63 10.43
N LEU A 149 -1.50 -12.89 9.37
CA LEU A 149 -2.42 -12.02 8.63
C LEU A 149 -3.46 -12.82 7.83
N MET A 150 -3.08 -13.98 7.30
CA MET A 150 -4.00 -14.89 6.62
C MET A 150 -5.03 -15.46 7.58
N ASP A 151 -4.57 -15.92 8.76
CA ASP A 151 -5.42 -16.47 9.79
C ASP A 151 -6.41 -15.41 10.32
N ALA A 152 -5.92 -14.20 10.62
CA ALA A 152 -6.77 -13.09 11.05
C ALA A 152 -7.81 -12.68 9.99
N ALA A 153 -7.41 -12.63 8.70
CA ALA A 153 -8.32 -12.31 7.61
C ALA A 153 -9.44 -13.34 7.46
N ASP A 154 -9.09 -14.63 7.53
CA ASP A 154 -10.07 -15.72 7.40
C ASP A 154 -11.03 -15.78 8.60
N ILE A 155 -10.53 -15.56 9.83
CA ILE A 155 -11.34 -15.48 11.04
C ILE A 155 -12.33 -14.32 10.95
N ALA A 156 -11.83 -13.10 10.66
CA ALA A 156 -12.69 -11.91 10.54
C ALA A 156 -13.80 -12.12 9.49
N ARG A 157 -13.43 -12.66 8.31
CA ARG A 157 -14.39 -12.95 7.24
C ARG A 157 -15.43 -14.00 7.64
N LYS A 158 -15.02 -15.09 8.29
CA LYS A 158 -15.93 -16.15 8.79
C LYS A 158 -16.90 -15.62 9.83
N ASN A 159 -16.47 -14.66 10.64
CA ASN A 159 -17.32 -14.00 11.64
C ASN A 159 -18.27 -12.93 11.03
N GLY A 160 -18.21 -12.71 9.71
CA GLY A 160 -19.10 -11.80 9.00
C GLY A 160 -18.61 -10.36 8.90
N ALA A 161 -17.40 -10.05 9.34
CA ALA A 161 -16.79 -8.75 9.10
C ALA A 161 -16.41 -8.58 7.61
N VAL A 162 -16.47 -7.34 7.11
CA VAL A 162 -15.94 -7.01 5.78
C VAL A 162 -14.44 -6.99 5.85
N THR A 163 -13.77 -7.76 4.99
CA THR A 163 -12.31 -7.80 4.91
C THR A 163 -11.82 -7.15 3.63
N ILE A 164 -10.83 -6.26 3.75
CA ILE A 164 -10.18 -5.54 2.65
C ILE A 164 -8.70 -5.89 2.66
N ALA A 165 -8.18 -6.44 1.57
CA ALA A 165 -6.75 -6.72 1.41
C ALA A 165 -6.07 -5.63 0.60
N ILE A 166 -4.94 -5.08 1.09
CA ILE A 166 -3.99 -4.29 0.32
C ILE A 166 -2.76 -5.17 0.13
N THR A 167 -2.61 -5.77 -1.06
CA THR A 167 -1.61 -6.81 -1.31
C THR A 167 -1.40 -7.08 -2.79
N ALA A 168 -0.41 -7.88 -3.13
CA ALA A 168 -0.16 -8.35 -4.50
C ALA A 168 -1.34 -9.18 -5.05
N SER A 169 -1.66 -8.97 -6.34
CA SER A 169 -2.81 -9.61 -7.02
C SER A 169 -2.80 -11.13 -7.01
N SER A 170 -1.62 -11.75 -7.12
CA SER A 170 -1.47 -13.21 -7.14
C SER A 170 -1.30 -13.84 -5.76
N SER A 171 -1.66 -13.13 -4.69
CA SER A 171 -1.48 -13.60 -3.32
C SER A 171 -2.68 -14.36 -2.78
N PRO A 172 -2.47 -15.31 -1.84
CA PRO A 172 -3.56 -15.97 -1.13
C PRO A 172 -4.48 -14.98 -0.39
N LEU A 173 -3.92 -13.92 0.21
CA LEU A 173 -4.69 -12.91 0.93
C LEU A 173 -5.68 -12.17 0.02
N ALA A 174 -5.29 -11.88 -1.24
CA ALA A 174 -6.18 -11.27 -2.23
C ALA A 174 -7.44 -12.11 -2.49
N SER A 175 -7.31 -13.46 -2.47
CA SER A 175 -8.41 -14.39 -2.68
C SER A 175 -9.24 -14.63 -1.41
N THR A 176 -8.66 -14.41 -0.24
CA THR A 176 -9.33 -14.63 1.05
C THR A 176 -10.28 -13.49 1.41
N CYS A 177 -9.92 -12.23 1.11
CA CYS A 177 -10.68 -11.06 1.51
C CYS A 177 -11.87 -10.75 0.58
N ASN A 178 -12.89 -10.05 1.09
CA ASN A 178 -14.07 -9.64 0.33
C ASN A 178 -13.75 -8.59 -0.74
N ILE A 179 -12.76 -7.73 -0.48
CA ILE A 179 -12.32 -6.65 -1.36
C ILE A 179 -10.80 -6.70 -1.46
N HIS A 180 -10.29 -6.62 -2.68
CA HIS A 180 -8.86 -6.59 -2.94
C HIS A 180 -8.48 -5.26 -3.60
N LEU A 181 -7.56 -4.53 -2.98
CA LEU A 181 -6.86 -3.38 -3.53
C LEU A 181 -5.46 -3.85 -3.97
N ALA A 182 -5.31 -4.04 -5.26
CA ALA A 182 -4.06 -4.53 -5.84
C ALA A 182 -2.92 -3.52 -5.63
N ALA A 183 -1.85 -3.96 -5.01
CA ALA A 183 -0.63 -3.20 -4.78
C ALA A 183 0.56 -3.98 -5.36
N ASP A 184 0.50 -4.25 -6.67
CA ASP A 184 1.52 -5.02 -7.36
C ASP A 184 2.81 -4.20 -7.51
N HIS A 185 3.90 -4.73 -6.97
CA HIS A 185 5.23 -4.19 -7.17
C HIS A 185 6.25 -5.33 -7.23
N PRO A 186 7.20 -5.31 -8.18
CA PRO A 186 8.18 -6.39 -8.39
C PRO A 186 9.31 -6.42 -7.35
N GLU A 187 9.06 -6.02 -6.12
CA GLU A 187 9.99 -6.13 -5.01
C GLU A 187 10.05 -7.59 -4.53
N GLY A 188 11.22 -8.23 -4.68
CA GLY A 188 11.42 -9.60 -4.22
C GLY A 188 11.35 -9.71 -2.69
N TYR A 189 10.72 -10.77 -2.19
CA TYR A 189 10.56 -11.03 -0.75
C TYR A 189 11.86 -11.37 -0.03
N ASP A 190 12.89 -11.74 -0.79
CA ASP A 190 14.22 -12.10 -0.28
C ASP A 190 15.09 -10.87 0.06
N ARG A 191 14.53 -9.66 0.01
CA ARG A 191 15.26 -8.42 0.25
C ARG A 191 15.06 -7.94 1.68
N TYR A 192 16.15 -7.45 2.27
CA TYR A 192 16.21 -7.03 3.66
C TYR A 192 15.32 -5.82 4.01
N SER A 193 14.93 -5.00 3.02
CA SER A 193 14.06 -3.85 3.28
C SER A 193 13.19 -3.54 2.07
N PRO A 194 11.89 -3.80 2.12
CA PRO A 194 10.95 -3.33 1.12
C PRO A 194 10.82 -1.81 1.24
N MET A 195 11.35 -1.07 0.25
CA MET A 195 11.33 0.40 0.25
C MET A 195 10.14 0.93 -0.53
N VAL A 196 9.95 0.49 -1.76
CA VAL A 196 8.92 1.03 -2.67
C VAL A 196 7.55 0.44 -2.37
N SER A 197 7.46 -0.85 -2.03
CA SER A 197 6.19 -1.48 -1.64
C SER A 197 5.53 -0.80 -0.44
N ARG A 198 6.32 -0.38 0.55
CA ARG A 198 5.79 0.39 1.68
C ARG A 198 5.22 1.75 1.22
N LEU A 199 5.95 2.47 0.36
CA LEU A 199 5.49 3.75 -0.20
C LEU A 199 4.21 3.56 -1.02
N MET A 200 4.13 2.46 -1.79
CA MET A 200 2.93 2.09 -2.53
C MET A 200 1.74 1.86 -1.61
N HIS A 201 1.91 1.10 -0.53
CA HIS A 201 0.83 0.86 0.42
C HIS A 201 0.38 2.16 1.11
N LEU A 202 1.31 3.05 1.46
CA LEU A 202 0.98 4.39 1.98
C LEU A 202 0.15 5.20 0.98
N LEU A 203 0.51 5.17 -0.32
CA LEU A 203 -0.27 5.82 -1.38
C LEU A 203 -1.68 5.24 -1.48
N VAL A 204 -1.83 3.91 -1.42
CA VAL A 204 -3.16 3.24 -1.42
C VAL A 204 -4.01 3.71 -0.24
N ILE A 205 -3.41 3.80 0.94
CA ILE A 205 -4.08 4.33 2.14
C ILE A 205 -4.47 5.80 1.96
N ASP A 206 -3.61 6.64 1.35
CA ASP A 206 -3.94 8.04 1.09
C ASP A 206 -5.13 8.19 0.14
N VAL A 207 -5.15 7.40 -0.93
CA VAL A 207 -6.29 7.37 -1.87
C VAL A 207 -7.57 6.95 -1.14
N LEU A 208 -7.51 5.86 -0.36
CA LEU A 208 -8.65 5.32 0.36
C LEU A 208 -9.18 6.30 1.42
N ALA A 209 -8.30 6.90 2.21
CA ALA A 209 -8.68 7.90 3.22
C ALA A 209 -9.30 9.14 2.59
N THR A 210 -8.78 9.60 1.44
CA THR A 210 -9.34 10.71 0.69
C THR A 210 -10.74 10.37 0.16
N CYS A 211 -10.94 9.18 -0.38
CA CYS A 211 -12.26 8.71 -0.83
C CYS A 211 -13.26 8.62 0.31
N VAL A 212 -12.84 8.18 1.50
CA VAL A 212 -13.69 8.16 2.71
C VAL A 212 -13.99 9.58 3.18
N ALA A 213 -13.01 10.49 3.18
CA ALA A 213 -13.23 11.89 3.55
C ALA A 213 -14.28 12.56 2.65
N LEU A 214 -14.26 12.31 1.35
CA LEU A 214 -15.27 12.80 0.41
C LEU A 214 -16.67 12.26 0.73
N ARG A 215 -16.79 11.02 1.21
CA ARG A 215 -18.08 10.40 1.61
C ARG A 215 -18.60 10.88 2.97
N ILE A 216 -17.71 11.24 3.88
CA ILE A 216 -18.07 11.93 5.12
C ILE A 216 -18.65 13.31 4.79
N GLY A 217 -18.09 13.98 3.80
CA GLY A 217 -18.61 15.20 3.22
C GLY A 217 -18.34 16.46 4.05
N PRO A 218 -19.15 17.52 3.86
CA PRO A 218 -18.90 18.85 4.44
C PRO A 218 -18.83 18.90 5.96
N SER A 219 -19.43 17.94 6.66
CA SER A 219 -19.41 17.85 8.13
C SER A 219 -17.99 17.64 8.70
N LEU A 220 -17.05 17.18 7.88
CA LEU A 220 -15.64 17.01 8.27
C LEU A 220 -14.90 18.33 8.42
N GLN A 221 -15.25 19.37 7.65
CA GLN A 221 -14.52 20.64 7.62
C GLN A 221 -14.42 21.33 9.00
N PRO A 222 -15.51 21.50 9.78
CA PRO A 222 -15.44 22.11 11.11
C PRO A 222 -14.51 21.35 12.05
N VAL A 223 -14.55 20.02 12.00
CA VAL A 223 -13.70 19.16 12.85
C VAL A 223 -12.23 19.33 12.51
N LEU A 224 -11.88 19.32 11.23
CA LEU A 224 -10.49 19.55 10.77
C LEU A 224 -10.00 20.94 11.13
N GLN A 225 -10.87 21.97 11.03
CA GLN A 225 -10.53 23.32 11.44
C GLN A 225 -10.27 23.42 12.93
N GLN A 226 -11.14 22.82 13.75
CA GLN A 226 -10.97 22.78 15.20
C GLN A 226 -9.67 22.07 15.63
N ILE A 227 -9.35 20.92 14.99
CA ILE A 227 -8.08 20.24 15.21
C ILE A 227 -6.89 21.16 14.89
N LYS A 228 -6.95 21.87 13.75
CA LYS A 228 -5.90 22.81 13.32
C LYS A 228 -5.74 23.96 14.34
N ASP A 229 -6.83 24.52 14.81
CA ASP A 229 -6.80 25.64 15.75
C ASP A 229 -6.26 25.20 17.13
N ASN A 230 -6.67 24.04 17.62
CA ASN A 230 -6.15 23.47 18.87
C ASN A 230 -4.65 23.14 18.79
N LEU A 231 -4.12 22.82 17.60
CA LEU A 231 -2.70 22.55 17.39
C LEU A 231 -1.87 23.82 17.17
N ARG A 232 -2.50 24.97 16.88
CA ARG A 232 -1.81 26.24 16.64
C ARG A 232 -0.95 26.66 17.82
N ALA A 233 -1.47 26.53 19.03
CA ALA A 233 -0.75 26.89 20.27
C ALA A 233 0.46 25.98 20.57
N LYS A 234 0.64 24.88 19.83
CA LYS A 234 1.77 23.95 19.95
C LYS A 234 2.90 24.21 18.94
N ARG A 235 2.76 25.25 18.12
CA ARG A 235 3.82 25.66 17.18
C ARG A 235 4.52 26.88 17.70
N TYR A 236 5.85 26.86 17.75
CA TYR A 236 6.64 28.07 17.93
C TYR A 236 6.40 28.97 16.70
N THR A 237 6.06 30.22 16.94
CA THR A 237 5.98 31.29 15.92
C THR A 237 7.37 31.84 15.66
#